data_70d1049d60c4bdae4acfdf9388566919
#
_entry.id   70d1049d60c4bdae4acfdf9388566919
#
_cell.length_a   1.000
_cell.length_b   1.000
_cell.length_c   1.000
_cell.angle_alpha   90.00
_cell.angle_beta   90.00
_cell.angle_gamma   90.00
#
_symmetry.space_group_name_H-M   'P 1'
#
loop_
_entity.id
_entity.type
_entity.pdbx_description
1 polymer ?
#
loop_
_entity_poly.entity_id
_entity_poly.type
_entity_poly.pdbx_seq_one_letter_code
_entity_poly.pdbx_strand_id
1 'polypeptide(L)'
;MAQQSWTLNTGNGRQHLIGLYHGEESGHLAVYCNNQVILVDFHVKEEKRFSFFLDEELCELTITPGAQQGFQYRLVLNEQADTPSNQRRKALAAAQEKDRKEWIWRMVFGAAAALFMLALTLLAYYRGK
;
A
#
# COMPACT_ATOMS: atom_id res chain seq x y z
N MET A 1 -22.77 21.77 4.41
CA MET A 1 -21.35 21.52 4.77
C MET A 1 -21.11 20.02 4.67
N ALA A 2 -20.14 19.61 3.87
CA ALA A 2 -19.75 18.21 3.75
C ALA A 2 -18.73 17.84 4.83
N GLN A 3 -18.85 16.65 5.36
CA GLN A 3 -17.94 16.09 6.36
C GLN A 3 -17.62 14.65 5.98
N GLN A 4 -16.35 14.32 5.99
CA GLN A 4 -15.86 12.98 5.68
C GLN A 4 -14.77 12.57 6.68
N SER A 5 -14.65 11.29 6.94
CA SER A 5 -13.58 10.76 7.79
C SER A 5 -13.04 9.44 7.26
N TRP A 6 -11.75 9.22 7.49
CA TRP A 6 -11.04 7.99 7.15
C TRP A 6 -10.12 7.59 8.28
N THR A 7 -9.92 6.30 8.41
CA THR A 7 -8.87 5.75 9.28
C THR A 7 -7.76 5.17 8.40
N LEU A 8 -6.55 5.68 8.53
CA LEU A 8 -5.39 5.22 7.79
C LEU A 8 -4.39 4.53 8.74
N ASN A 9 -3.87 3.41 8.28
CA ASN A 9 -2.80 2.70 8.96
C ASN A 9 -1.48 2.98 8.24
N THR A 10 -0.53 3.56 8.95
CA THR A 10 0.81 3.79 8.41
C THR A 10 1.70 2.55 8.59
N GLY A 11 2.77 2.46 7.80
CA GLY A 11 3.65 1.28 7.79
C GLY A 11 4.37 1.00 9.11
N ASN A 12 4.35 1.92 10.05
CA ASN A 12 4.88 1.74 11.41
C ASN A 12 3.83 1.29 12.43
N GLY A 13 2.64 0.87 11.96
CA GLY A 13 1.57 0.34 12.80
C GLY A 13 0.72 1.39 13.52
N ARG A 14 0.91 2.67 13.22
CA ARG A 14 0.09 3.75 13.79
C ARG A 14 -1.19 3.94 13.00
N GLN A 15 -2.28 4.18 13.72
CA GLN A 15 -3.55 4.57 13.13
C GLN A 15 -3.71 6.09 13.20
N HIS A 16 -4.16 6.66 12.09
CA HIS A 16 -4.48 8.07 11.98
C HIS A 16 -5.93 8.24 11.59
N LEU A 17 -6.65 9.05 12.36
CA LEU A 17 -8.00 9.45 12.04
C LEU A 17 -7.95 10.78 11.26
N ILE A 18 -8.34 10.73 10.01
CA ILE A 18 -8.39 11.89 9.14
C ILE A 18 -9.82 12.37 9.04
N GLY A 19 -10.06 13.62 9.35
CA GLY A 19 -11.33 14.29 9.20
C GLY A 19 -11.24 15.42 8.19
N LEU A 20 -12.31 15.60 7.42
CA LEU A 20 -12.42 16.65 6.43
C LEU A 20 -13.73 17.43 6.64
N TYR A 21 -13.64 18.73 6.62
CA TYR A 21 -14.77 19.64 6.54
C TYR A 21 -14.66 20.47 5.27
N HIS A 22 -15.72 20.50 4.49
CA HIS A 22 -15.80 21.29 3.27
C HIS A 22 -17.09 22.07 3.22
N GLY A 23 -16.99 23.39 3.20
CA GLY A 23 -18.09 24.30 2.90
C GLY A 23 -18.27 24.40 1.39
N GLU A 24 -19.25 23.71 0.86
CA GLU A 24 -19.45 23.61 -0.60
C GLU A 24 -19.74 24.97 -1.23
N GLU A 25 -20.46 25.85 -0.54
CA GLU A 25 -20.78 27.20 -1.03
C GLU A 25 -19.63 28.18 -0.83
N SER A 26 -19.00 28.17 0.33
CA SER A 26 -17.90 29.08 0.67
C SER A 26 -16.56 28.69 0.05
N GLY A 27 -16.37 27.41 -0.24
CA GLY A 27 -15.10 26.82 -0.69
C GLY A 27 -14.07 26.61 0.42
N HIS A 28 -14.45 26.79 1.68
CA HIS A 28 -13.54 26.58 2.81
C HIS A 28 -13.36 25.08 3.06
N LEU A 29 -12.11 24.66 3.13
CA LEU A 29 -11.72 23.28 3.41
C LEU A 29 -10.80 23.24 4.60
N ALA A 30 -11.03 22.30 5.50
CA ALA A 30 -10.11 21.98 6.59
C ALA A 30 -9.95 20.46 6.68
N VAL A 31 -8.71 20.01 6.80
CA VAL A 31 -8.36 18.61 7.00
C VAL A 31 -7.66 18.47 8.34
N TYR A 32 -8.12 17.51 9.13
CA TYR A 32 -7.60 17.21 10.46
C TYR A 32 -6.96 15.83 10.48
N CYS A 33 -5.89 15.70 11.24
CA CYS A 33 -5.30 14.42 11.60
C CYS A 33 -5.25 14.31 13.11
N ASN A 34 -5.94 13.35 13.70
CA ASN A 34 -6.00 13.15 15.16
C ASN A 34 -6.31 14.46 15.92
N ASN A 35 -7.34 15.19 15.49
CA ASN A 35 -7.77 16.50 16.00
C ASN A 35 -6.82 17.68 15.78
N GLN A 36 -5.75 17.51 15.03
CA GLN A 36 -4.87 18.61 14.62
C GLN A 36 -5.13 19.00 13.18
N VAL A 37 -5.26 20.29 12.92
CA VAL A 37 -5.42 20.81 11.56
C VAL A 37 -4.10 20.64 10.80
N ILE A 38 -4.15 19.94 9.65
CA ILE A 38 -2.97 19.70 8.81
C ILE A 38 -3.04 20.42 7.49
N LEU A 39 -4.24 20.79 7.03
CA LEU A 39 -4.44 21.47 5.77
C LEU A 39 -5.65 22.40 5.89
N VAL A 40 -5.51 23.61 5.37
CA VAL A 40 -6.60 24.57 5.22
C VAL A 40 -6.51 25.20 3.83
N ASP A 41 -7.63 25.27 3.14
CA ASP A 41 -7.78 26.01 1.88
C ASP A 41 -9.10 26.80 1.92
N PHE A 42 -9.09 28.01 1.40
CA PHE A 42 -10.27 28.89 1.44
C PHE A 42 -11.00 28.98 0.10
N HIS A 43 -10.51 28.27 -0.92
CA HIS A 43 -11.08 28.35 -2.25
C HIS A 43 -11.08 26.99 -2.96
N VAL A 44 -11.89 26.07 -2.45
CA VAL A 44 -12.08 24.73 -3.03
C VAL A 44 -13.51 24.66 -3.62
N LYS A 45 -13.66 25.13 -4.85
CA LYS A 45 -14.93 25.15 -5.60
C LYS A 45 -14.93 24.26 -6.84
N GLU A 46 -13.77 23.79 -7.23
CA GLU A 46 -13.55 22.95 -8.39
C GLU A 46 -12.74 21.71 -8.01
N GLU A 47 -12.41 20.88 -8.97
CA GLU A 47 -11.52 19.73 -8.74
C GLU A 47 -10.17 20.21 -8.20
N LYS A 48 -9.75 19.62 -7.11
CA LYS A 48 -8.48 19.96 -6.48
C LYS A 48 -7.83 18.74 -5.86
N ARG A 49 -6.49 18.70 -5.90
CA ARG A 49 -5.67 17.68 -5.28
C ARG A 49 -4.76 18.30 -4.24
N PHE A 50 -4.66 17.62 -3.11
CA PHE A 50 -3.76 17.98 -2.04
C PHE A 50 -2.87 16.80 -1.70
N SER A 51 -1.61 17.08 -1.41
CA SER A 51 -0.67 16.09 -0.94
C SER A 51 -0.14 16.51 0.42
N PHE A 52 -0.08 15.58 1.36
CA PHE A 52 0.46 15.83 2.68
C PHE A 52 1.11 14.56 3.25
N PHE A 53 2.01 14.74 4.19
CA PHE A 53 2.68 13.63 4.86
C PHE A 53 1.96 13.26 6.16
N LEU A 54 1.77 11.96 6.35
CA LEU A 54 1.44 11.35 7.64
C LEU A 54 2.59 10.43 8.03
N ASP A 55 3.31 10.81 9.07
CA ASP A 55 4.60 10.19 9.40
C ASP A 55 5.56 10.25 8.17
N GLU A 56 5.97 9.10 7.67
CA GLU A 56 6.84 8.99 6.49
C GLU A 56 6.07 8.64 5.21
N GLU A 57 4.74 8.69 5.24
CA GLU A 57 3.90 8.30 4.10
C GLU A 57 3.25 9.51 3.44
N LEU A 58 3.32 9.54 2.12
CA LEU A 58 2.66 10.57 1.32
C LEU A 58 1.20 10.19 1.08
N CYS A 59 0.29 11.05 1.50
CA CYS A 59 -1.14 10.90 1.26
C CYS A 59 -1.60 11.89 0.21
N GLU A 60 -2.52 11.46 -0.63
CA GLU A 60 -3.14 12.31 -1.65
C GLU A 60 -4.65 12.36 -1.41
N LEU A 61 -5.14 13.57 -1.25
CA LEU A 61 -6.56 13.90 -1.16
C LEU A 61 -7.01 14.49 -2.48
N THR A 62 -7.99 13.86 -3.11
CA THR A 62 -8.61 14.34 -4.33
C THR A 62 -10.05 14.74 -4.03
N ILE A 63 -10.41 15.95 -4.43
CA ILE A 63 -11.76 16.50 -4.32
C ILE A 63 -12.27 16.74 -5.72
N THR A 64 -13.39 16.10 -6.06
CA THR A 64 -14.01 16.22 -7.39
C THR A 64 -15.47 16.63 -7.25
N PRO A 65 -15.99 17.49 -8.13
CA PRO A 65 -17.42 17.79 -8.16
C PRO A 65 -18.25 16.51 -8.41
N GLY A 66 -19.32 16.32 -7.66
CA GLY A 66 -20.25 15.22 -7.85
C GLY A 66 -21.08 15.38 -9.13
N ALA A 67 -21.62 14.26 -9.64
CA ALA A 67 -22.39 14.27 -10.89
C ALA A 67 -23.72 15.03 -10.77
N GLN A 68 -24.33 15.10 -9.60
CA GLN A 68 -25.60 15.79 -9.38
C GLN A 68 -25.43 17.05 -8.54
N GLN A 69 -25.02 16.92 -7.31
CA GLN A 69 -24.70 18.02 -6.40
C GLN A 69 -23.66 17.54 -5.39
N GLY A 70 -22.91 18.51 -4.83
CA GLY A 70 -21.89 18.23 -3.84
C GLY A 70 -20.55 17.79 -4.44
N PHE A 71 -19.69 17.26 -3.60
CA PHE A 71 -18.34 16.87 -3.96
C PHE A 71 -18.07 15.42 -3.53
N GLN A 72 -17.20 14.78 -4.24
CA GLN A 72 -16.65 13.48 -3.89
C GLN A 72 -15.22 13.65 -3.37
N TYR A 73 -14.90 12.91 -2.33
CA TYR A 73 -13.61 12.97 -1.65
C TYR A 73 -12.94 11.60 -1.70
N ARG A 74 -11.69 11.57 -2.11
CA ARG A 74 -10.88 10.37 -2.16
C ARG A 74 -9.54 10.61 -1.48
N LEU A 75 -9.24 9.79 -0.49
CA LEU A 75 -7.96 9.82 0.21
C LEU A 75 -7.24 8.50 -0.02
N VAL A 76 -6.02 8.56 -0.53
CA VAL A 76 -5.18 7.39 -0.81
C VAL A 76 -3.75 7.62 -0.35
N LEU A 77 -3.07 6.53 0.02
CA LEU A 77 -1.63 6.52 0.23
C LEU A 77 -0.93 6.37 -1.11
N ASN A 78 0.05 7.24 -1.38
CA ASN A 78 0.89 7.10 -2.57
C ASN A 78 2.04 6.12 -2.29
N GLU A 79 1.86 4.87 -2.73
CA GLU A 79 2.85 3.81 -2.55
C GLU A 79 3.98 3.87 -3.59
N GLN A 80 3.84 4.70 -4.61
CA GLN A 80 4.85 4.84 -5.68
C GLN A 80 5.84 5.97 -5.42
N ALA A 81 5.49 6.93 -4.57
CA ALA A 81 6.39 8.02 -4.21
C ALA A 81 7.68 7.49 -3.57
N ASP A 82 8.78 8.20 -3.80
CA ASP A 82 10.08 7.84 -3.23
C ASP A 82 10.18 8.32 -1.77
N THR A 83 9.44 7.65 -0.90
CA THR A 83 9.42 7.89 0.54
C THR A 83 10.19 6.79 1.28
N PRO A 84 10.76 7.07 2.48
CA PRO A 84 11.43 6.05 3.28
C PRO A 84 10.56 4.83 3.58
N SER A 85 9.28 5.03 3.83
CA SER A 85 8.31 3.94 4.03
C SER A 85 8.16 3.06 2.79
N ASN A 86 8.03 3.65 1.62
CA ASN A 86 7.88 2.92 0.37
C ASN A 86 9.17 2.19 -0.02
N GLN A 87 10.33 2.79 0.25
CA GLN A 87 11.62 2.11 0.07
C GLN A 87 11.74 0.87 0.96
N ARG A 88 11.35 0.97 2.23
CA ARG A 88 11.31 -0.18 3.15
C ARG A 88 10.35 -1.27 2.67
N ARG A 89 9.15 -0.91 2.20
CA ARG A 89 8.19 -1.88 1.63
C ARG A 89 8.76 -2.61 0.43
N LYS A 90 9.38 -1.88 -0.50
CA LYS A 90 10.02 -2.47 -1.69
C LYS A 90 11.17 -3.41 -1.30
N ALA A 91 12.00 -3.02 -0.34
CA ALA A 91 13.09 -3.85 0.15
C ALA A 91 12.59 -5.14 0.81
N LEU A 92 11.54 -5.05 1.65
CA LEU A 92 10.92 -6.22 2.28
C LEU A 92 10.29 -7.16 1.25
N ALA A 93 9.56 -6.61 0.27
CA ALA A 93 8.98 -7.40 -0.81
C ALA A 93 10.05 -8.13 -1.64
N ALA A 94 11.16 -7.45 -1.97
CA ALA A 94 12.27 -8.05 -2.68
C ALA A 94 12.96 -9.16 -1.87
N ALA A 95 13.12 -8.98 -0.55
CA ALA A 95 13.68 -10.01 0.34
C ALA A 95 12.76 -11.24 0.40
N GLN A 96 11.45 -11.05 0.54
CA GLN A 96 10.50 -12.17 0.54
C GLN A 96 10.47 -12.92 -0.78
N GLU A 97 10.57 -12.21 -1.90
CA GLU A 97 10.61 -12.86 -3.21
C GLU A 97 11.89 -13.68 -3.39
N LYS A 98 13.02 -13.18 -2.92
CA LYS A 98 14.29 -13.90 -2.93
C LYS A 98 14.21 -15.19 -2.12
N ASP A 99 13.71 -15.11 -0.88
CA ASP A 99 13.54 -16.28 -0.01
C ASP A 99 12.61 -17.33 -0.63
N ARG A 100 11.52 -16.90 -1.26
CA ARG A 100 10.60 -17.78 -1.97
C ARG A 100 11.26 -18.50 -3.14
N LYS A 101 12.06 -17.78 -3.94
CA LYS A 101 12.82 -18.38 -5.05
C LYS A 101 13.84 -19.40 -4.56
N GLU A 102 14.59 -19.08 -3.51
CA GLU A 102 15.55 -20.01 -2.90
C GLU A 102 14.87 -21.27 -2.38
N TRP A 103 13.72 -21.13 -1.71
CA TRP A 103 12.94 -22.27 -1.22
C TRP A 103 12.46 -23.17 -2.35
N ILE A 104 11.94 -22.59 -3.44
CA ILE A 104 11.50 -23.34 -4.64
C ILE A 104 12.68 -24.12 -5.24
N TRP A 105 13.85 -23.51 -5.40
CA TRP A 105 15.04 -24.16 -5.92
C TRP A 105 15.49 -25.31 -5.02
N ARG A 106 15.47 -25.14 -3.71
CA ARG A 106 15.78 -26.24 -2.75
C ARG A 106 14.82 -27.40 -2.91
N MET A 107 13.53 -27.13 -3.08
CA MET A 107 12.52 -28.17 -3.33
C MET A 107 12.76 -28.89 -4.66
N VAL A 108 13.06 -28.17 -5.73
CA VAL A 108 13.35 -28.74 -7.07
C VAL A 108 14.59 -29.62 -7.02
N PHE A 109 15.68 -29.16 -6.43
CA PHE A 109 16.90 -29.96 -6.29
C PHE A 109 16.69 -31.19 -5.40
N GLY A 110 15.96 -31.09 -4.31
CA GLY A 110 15.63 -32.22 -3.46
C GLY A 110 14.81 -33.29 -4.19
N ALA A 111 13.79 -32.88 -4.95
CA ALA A 111 12.98 -33.78 -5.77
C ALA A 111 13.81 -34.47 -6.88
N ALA A 112 14.68 -33.74 -7.55
CA ALA A 112 15.56 -34.27 -8.59
C ALA A 112 16.56 -35.31 -7.98
N ALA A 113 17.16 -35.02 -6.84
CA ALA A 113 18.03 -35.93 -6.15
C ALA A 113 17.32 -37.23 -5.73
N ALA A 114 16.09 -37.12 -5.21
CA ALA A 114 15.28 -38.28 -4.83
C ALA A 114 14.94 -39.16 -6.01
N LEU A 115 14.55 -38.57 -7.15
CA LEU A 115 14.27 -39.29 -8.41
C LEU A 115 15.54 -39.98 -8.94
N PHE A 116 16.68 -39.33 -8.86
CA PHE A 116 17.96 -39.91 -9.29
C PHE A 116 18.36 -41.12 -8.44
N MET A 117 18.23 -41.00 -7.13
CA MET A 117 18.50 -42.15 -6.22
C MET A 117 17.56 -43.33 -6.47
N LEU A 118 16.28 -43.04 -6.72
CA LEU A 118 15.31 -44.09 -7.05
C LEU A 118 15.64 -44.77 -8.38
N ALA A 119 16.06 -44.01 -9.39
CA ALA A 119 16.50 -44.57 -10.65
C ALA A 119 17.74 -45.48 -10.49
N LEU A 120 18.71 -45.06 -9.69
CA LEU A 120 19.91 -45.89 -9.39
C LEU A 120 19.56 -47.19 -8.66
N THR A 121 18.65 -47.15 -7.70
CA THR A 121 18.21 -48.36 -6.99
C THR A 121 17.47 -49.32 -7.91
N LEU A 122 16.64 -48.84 -8.79
CA LEU A 122 15.95 -49.66 -9.80
C LEU A 122 16.96 -50.30 -10.77
N LEU A 123 17.90 -49.51 -11.28
CA LEU A 123 18.96 -50.03 -12.16
C LEU A 123 19.80 -51.14 -11.49
N ALA A 124 20.18 -50.91 -10.24
CA ALA A 124 20.91 -51.89 -9.44
C ALA A 124 20.09 -53.18 -9.26
N TYR A 125 18.80 -53.05 -8.99
CA TYR A 125 17.89 -54.19 -8.84
C TYR A 125 17.77 -55.01 -10.14
N TYR A 126 17.60 -54.38 -11.29
CA TYR A 126 17.51 -55.05 -12.57
C TYR A 126 18.84 -55.66 -13.03
N ARG A 127 19.96 -55.03 -12.67
CA ARG A 127 21.30 -55.54 -13.04
C ARG A 127 21.76 -56.71 -12.17
N GLY A 128 21.21 -56.85 -10.96
CA GLY A 128 21.50 -57.93 -10.04
C GLY A 128 20.70 -59.21 -10.26
N LYS A 129 19.78 -59.17 -11.20
CA LYS A 129 19.02 -60.34 -11.67
C LYS A 129 19.61 -60.87 -12.98
#